data_0f3c0fe8d711be72ae8d1dc014e4fae4
#
_entry.id   0f3c0fe8d711be72ae8d1dc014e4fae4
#
_cell.length_a   1.000
_cell.length_b   1.000
_cell.length_c   1.000
_cell.angle_alpha   90.00
_cell.angle_beta   90.00
_cell.angle_gamma   90.00
#
_symmetry.space_group_name_H-M   'P 1'
#
loop_
_entity.id
_entity.type
_entity.pdbx_description
1 polymer ?
#
loop_
_entity_poly.entity_id
_entity_poly.type
_entity_poly.pdbx_seq_one_letter_code
_entity_poly.pdbx_strand_id
1 'polypeptide(L)'
;MATLTYVALVLLSLLGYSGGAAGKAGKRIDLKPKIMDLVLMIVIWAGAIYSRMTLDLHKWLLILIWLILAFIMGVLAVSLRELPEKTELHRKDSPTKQENIFKRLWQRWNDFSKRIGAFQSRIILSFFFFVLVSPFAIAVRMFSDPLRLKYRRLASWWIPKKETKNELEPFRRQF
;
A
#
# COMPACT_ATOMS: atom_id res chain seq x y z
N MET A 1 18.02 -13.43 -18.63
CA MET A 1 18.31 -13.75 -17.21
C MET A 1 18.54 -12.50 -16.34
N ALA A 2 19.04 -11.39 -16.88
CA ALA A 2 19.25 -10.15 -16.11
C ALA A 2 17.96 -9.54 -15.58
N THR A 3 16.91 -9.46 -16.39
CA THR A 3 15.60 -8.89 -16.02
C THR A 3 14.96 -9.59 -14.82
N LEU A 4 15.07 -10.90 -14.74
CA LEU A 4 14.50 -11.70 -13.64
C LEU A 4 15.19 -11.36 -12.30
N THR A 5 16.47 -11.04 -12.31
CA THR A 5 17.21 -10.62 -11.11
C THR A 5 16.75 -9.25 -10.62
N TYR A 6 16.46 -8.29 -11.50
CA TYR A 6 15.92 -6.99 -11.10
C TYR A 6 14.52 -7.11 -10.50
N VAL A 7 13.67 -7.92 -11.11
CA VAL A 7 12.33 -8.19 -10.57
C VAL A 7 12.41 -8.85 -9.20
N ALA A 8 13.30 -9.84 -9.05
CA ALA A 8 13.51 -10.49 -7.76
C ALA A 8 14.02 -9.53 -6.69
N LEU A 9 14.96 -8.62 -7.02
CA LEU A 9 15.47 -7.61 -6.10
C LEU A 9 14.34 -6.69 -5.62
N VAL A 10 13.51 -6.20 -6.53
CA VAL A 10 12.37 -5.31 -6.20
C VAL A 10 11.36 -6.02 -5.31
N LEU A 11 10.95 -7.24 -5.68
CA LEU A 11 9.94 -7.98 -4.93
C LEU A 11 10.44 -8.44 -3.56
N LEU A 12 11.68 -8.95 -3.48
CA LEU A 12 12.24 -9.42 -2.22
C LEU A 12 12.59 -8.28 -1.27
N SER A 13 13.04 -7.14 -1.77
CA SER A 13 13.23 -5.94 -0.92
C SER A 13 11.91 -5.40 -0.39
N LEU A 14 10.84 -5.40 -1.19
CA LEU A 14 9.49 -5.06 -0.73
C LEU A 14 9.02 -6.02 0.37
N LEU A 15 9.26 -7.32 0.19
CA LEU A 15 8.91 -8.35 1.18
C LEU A 15 9.75 -8.18 2.46
N GLY A 16 11.04 -7.88 2.34
CA GLY A 16 11.91 -7.57 3.49
C GLY A 16 11.41 -6.37 4.28
N TYR A 17 11.14 -5.26 3.61
CA TYR A 17 10.64 -4.04 4.23
C TYR A 17 9.29 -4.25 4.93
N SER A 18 8.34 -4.87 4.23
CA SER A 18 7.01 -5.15 4.79
C SER A 18 7.09 -6.14 5.96
N GLY A 19 7.99 -7.12 5.90
CA GLY A 19 8.26 -8.07 6.99
C GLY A 19 8.83 -7.38 8.22
N GLY A 20 9.80 -6.48 8.06
CA GLY A 20 10.37 -5.67 9.13
C GLY A 20 9.34 -4.76 9.77
N ALA A 21 8.56 -4.04 8.96
CA ALA A 21 7.50 -3.15 9.42
C ALA A 21 6.40 -3.91 10.19
N ALA A 22 5.91 -5.02 9.64
CA ALA A 22 4.87 -5.84 10.26
C ALA A 22 5.36 -6.55 11.54
N GLY A 23 6.64 -6.96 11.57
CA GLY A 23 7.27 -7.57 12.74
C GLY A 23 7.34 -6.59 13.91
N LYS A 24 7.80 -5.36 13.68
CA LYS A 24 7.91 -4.33 14.72
C LYS A 24 6.56 -3.79 15.17
N ALA A 25 5.60 -3.64 14.26
CA ALA A 25 4.25 -3.16 14.58
C ALA A 25 3.48 -4.10 15.52
N GLY A 26 3.89 -5.37 15.64
CA GLY A 26 3.26 -6.37 16.52
C GLY A 26 1.80 -6.64 16.15
N LYS A 27 0.91 -6.74 17.15
CA LYS A 27 -0.53 -7.01 16.95
C LYS A 27 -1.33 -5.85 16.34
N ARG A 28 -0.71 -4.73 16.02
CA ARG A 28 -1.39 -3.55 15.46
C ARG A 28 -1.71 -3.78 13.98
N ILE A 29 -2.94 -4.17 13.70
CA ILE A 29 -3.43 -4.59 12.36
C ILE A 29 -3.48 -3.43 11.36
N ASP A 30 -3.59 -2.18 11.81
CA ASP A 30 -3.77 -1.00 10.95
C ASP A 30 -2.50 -0.19 10.70
N LEU A 31 -1.42 -0.87 10.27
CA LEU A 31 -0.24 -0.17 9.82
C LEU A 31 -0.53 0.50 8.46
N LYS A 32 -0.85 1.79 8.49
CA LYS A 32 -1.03 2.58 7.26
C LYS A 32 0.34 3.05 6.77
N PRO A 33 0.70 2.82 5.49
CA PRO A 33 1.93 3.37 4.94
C PRO A 33 1.86 4.90 4.92
N LYS A 34 2.92 5.54 5.36
CA LYS A 34 3.10 6.99 5.24
C LYS A 34 3.87 7.30 3.95
N ILE A 35 3.84 8.55 3.51
CA ILE A 35 4.64 9.01 2.35
C ILE A 35 6.12 8.67 2.51
N MET A 36 6.64 8.74 3.74
CA MET A 36 8.02 8.33 4.07
C MET A 36 8.33 6.89 3.66
N ASP A 37 7.36 5.96 3.78
CA ASP A 37 7.58 4.57 3.36
C ASP A 37 7.74 4.45 1.85
N LEU A 38 6.95 5.21 1.09
CA LEU A 38 7.07 5.25 -0.37
C LEU A 38 8.43 5.80 -0.80
N VAL A 39 8.87 6.90 -0.17
CA VAL A 39 10.18 7.49 -0.44
C VAL A 39 11.30 6.49 -0.11
N LEU A 40 11.24 5.85 1.06
CA LEU A 40 12.22 4.84 1.46
C LEU A 40 12.23 3.65 0.49
N MET A 41 11.07 3.18 0.05
CA MET A 41 10.99 2.09 -0.93
C MET A 41 11.60 2.48 -2.27
N ILE A 42 11.36 3.69 -2.77
CA ILE A 42 11.96 4.19 -4.01
C ILE A 42 13.50 4.25 -3.86
N VAL A 43 14.00 4.75 -2.72
CA VAL A 43 15.44 4.80 -2.44
C VAL A 43 16.06 3.41 -2.39
N ILE A 44 15.40 2.46 -1.71
CA ILE A 44 15.83 1.06 -1.64
C ILE A 44 15.88 0.44 -3.04
N TRP A 45 14.85 0.63 -3.85
CA TRP A 45 14.80 0.09 -5.22
C TRP A 45 15.87 0.71 -6.12
N ALA A 46 16.01 2.04 -6.08
CA ALA A 46 17.04 2.74 -6.84
C ALA A 46 18.45 2.25 -6.45
N GLY A 47 18.72 2.16 -5.15
CA GLY A 47 20.00 1.65 -4.64
C GLY A 47 20.25 0.18 -5.02
N ALA A 48 19.22 -0.68 -4.94
CA ALA A 48 19.32 -2.09 -5.33
C ALA A 48 19.61 -2.27 -6.82
N ILE A 49 18.95 -1.50 -7.66
CA ILE A 49 19.17 -1.51 -9.11
C ILE A 49 20.55 -0.94 -9.44
N TYR A 50 20.92 0.19 -8.85
CA TYR A 50 22.22 0.83 -9.05
C TYR A 50 23.38 -0.08 -8.61
N SER A 51 23.29 -0.71 -7.44
CA SER A 51 24.31 -1.64 -6.96
C SER A 51 24.47 -2.86 -7.86
N ARG A 52 23.37 -3.30 -8.49
CA ARG A 52 23.42 -4.39 -9.46
C ARG A 52 24.13 -4.00 -10.76
N MET A 53 24.06 -2.71 -11.13
CA MET A 53 24.73 -2.21 -12.35
C MET A 53 26.23 -1.97 -12.13
N THR A 54 26.63 -1.62 -10.90
CA THR A 54 28.00 -1.20 -10.59
C THR A 54 28.83 -2.27 -9.90
N LEU A 55 28.20 -3.19 -9.17
CA LEU A 55 28.90 -4.20 -8.38
C LEU A 55 28.78 -5.58 -9.06
N ASP A 56 29.92 -6.18 -9.38
CA ASP A 56 30.02 -7.56 -9.90
C ASP A 56 29.92 -8.61 -8.79
N LEU A 57 29.06 -8.38 -7.80
CA LEU A 57 28.77 -9.31 -6.73
C LEU A 57 27.92 -10.48 -7.22
N HIS A 58 28.10 -11.63 -6.54
CA HIS A 58 27.26 -12.79 -6.80
C HIS A 58 25.77 -12.45 -6.56
N LYS A 59 24.90 -12.79 -7.52
CA LYS A 59 23.46 -12.41 -7.55
C LYS A 59 22.74 -12.68 -6.23
N TRP A 60 23.01 -13.86 -5.64
CA TRP A 60 22.38 -14.27 -4.37
C TRP A 60 22.84 -13.45 -3.17
N LEU A 61 24.12 -13.08 -3.11
CA LEU A 61 24.65 -12.23 -2.04
C LEU A 61 24.02 -10.84 -2.10
N LEU A 62 23.90 -10.27 -3.28
CA LEU A 62 23.31 -8.95 -3.49
C LEU A 62 21.83 -8.93 -3.08
N ILE A 63 21.07 -9.95 -3.46
CA ILE A 63 19.67 -10.12 -3.06
C ILE A 63 19.57 -10.21 -1.53
N LEU A 64 20.42 -11.00 -0.89
CA LEU A 64 20.40 -11.20 0.55
C LEU A 64 20.75 -9.92 1.31
N ILE A 65 21.77 -9.18 0.86
CA ILE A 65 22.16 -7.89 1.45
C ILE A 65 20.99 -6.90 1.39
N TRP A 66 20.36 -6.75 0.22
CA TRP A 66 19.25 -5.81 0.05
C TRP A 66 17.98 -6.25 0.79
N LEU A 67 17.74 -7.54 0.94
CA LEU A 67 16.65 -8.07 1.76
C LEU A 67 16.82 -7.73 3.23
N ILE A 68 18.04 -7.92 3.78
CA ILE A 68 18.36 -7.59 5.17
C ILE A 68 18.30 -6.08 5.38
N LEU A 69 18.88 -5.29 4.47
CA LEU A 69 18.83 -3.83 4.54
C LEU A 69 17.38 -3.31 4.54
N ALA A 70 16.56 -3.81 3.62
CA ALA A 70 15.15 -3.45 3.54
C ALA A 70 14.39 -3.84 4.83
N PHE A 71 14.68 -5.01 5.40
CA PHE A 71 14.08 -5.44 6.67
C PHE A 71 14.44 -4.48 7.81
N ILE A 72 15.72 -4.13 7.95
CA ILE A 72 16.19 -3.18 8.98
C ILE A 72 15.53 -1.83 8.78
N MET A 73 15.47 -1.32 7.55
CA MET A 73 14.81 -0.04 7.24
C MET A 73 13.32 -0.07 7.56
N GLY A 74 12.63 -1.19 7.32
CA GLY A 74 11.24 -1.39 7.73
C GLY A 74 11.04 -1.34 9.24
N VAL A 75 11.92 -1.98 10.01
CA VAL A 75 11.92 -1.92 11.48
C VAL A 75 12.17 -0.50 11.96
N LEU A 76 13.17 0.20 11.41
CA LEU A 76 13.51 1.58 11.77
C LEU A 76 12.38 2.55 11.44
N ALA A 77 11.79 2.45 10.27
CA ALA A 77 10.69 3.31 9.84
C ALA A 77 9.48 3.23 10.78
N VAL A 78 9.18 2.05 11.29
CA VAL A 78 8.10 1.85 12.28
C VAL A 78 8.53 2.28 13.68
N SER A 79 9.81 2.09 14.05
CA SER A 79 10.33 2.50 15.37
C SER A 79 10.32 4.01 15.56
N LEU A 80 10.58 4.77 14.49
CA LEU A 80 10.58 6.23 14.50
C LEU A 80 9.19 6.85 14.46
N ARG A 81 8.14 6.02 14.39
CA ARG A 81 6.74 6.50 14.36
C ARG A 81 6.16 6.48 15.76
N GLU A 82 5.51 7.56 16.12
CA GLU A 82 4.50 7.52 17.16
C GLU A 82 3.35 6.65 16.66
N LEU A 83 3.26 5.44 17.18
CA LEU A 83 2.20 4.53 16.83
C LEU A 83 0.93 4.96 17.57
N PRO A 84 -0.18 5.16 16.87
CA PRO A 84 -1.44 5.50 17.53
C PRO A 84 -1.78 4.43 18.55
N GLU A 85 -2.26 4.88 19.70
CA GLU A 85 -2.66 4.07 20.82
C GLU A 85 -3.61 2.95 20.38
N LYS A 86 -3.45 1.78 21.01
CA LYS A 86 -4.12 0.54 20.66
C LYS A 86 -5.62 0.73 20.47
N THR A 87 -6.10 0.72 19.24
CA THR A 87 -7.49 0.33 19.01
C THR A 87 -7.53 -1.19 19.23
N GLU A 88 -7.86 -1.58 20.43
CA GLU A 88 -8.15 -2.98 20.73
C GLU A 88 -9.40 -3.36 19.94
N LEU A 89 -9.21 -3.85 18.73
CA LEU A 89 -10.23 -4.64 18.08
C LEU A 89 -10.46 -5.85 18.96
N HIS A 90 -11.53 -5.80 19.70
CA HIS A 90 -12.01 -6.82 20.62
C HIS A 90 -12.32 -8.10 19.85
N ARG A 91 -11.26 -8.80 19.42
CA ARG A 91 -11.38 -10.17 19.00
C ARG A 91 -11.47 -10.98 20.28
N LYS A 92 -12.69 -11.38 20.64
CA LYS A 92 -12.96 -12.42 21.61
C LYS A 92 -12.28 -13.71 21.12
N ASP A 93 -10.99 -13.83 21.39
CA ASP A 93 -10.32 -15.12 21.37
C ASP A 93 -10.71 -15.79 22.69
N SER A 94 -11.84 -16.50 22.67
CA SER A 94 -12.17 -17.45 23.74
C SER A 94 -10.99 -18.40 23.87
N PRO A 95 -10.42 -18.58 25.06
CA PRO A 95 -9.35 -19.54 25.28
C PRO A 95 -9.99 -20.94 25.22
N THR A 96 -10.05 -21.50 24.03
CA THR A 96 -10.48 -22.89 23.85
C THR A 96 -9.32 -23.78 24.24
N LYS A 97 -9.58 -24.62 25.25
CA LYS A 97 -8.78 -25.70 25.80
C LYS A 97 -7.85 -26.36 24.76
N GLN A 98 -6.59 -26.60 25.19
CA GLN A 98 -5.61 -27.51 24.57
C GLN A 98 -5.48 -27.41 23.04
N GLU A 99 -5.06 -26.23 22.55
CA GLU A 99 -4.63 -26.14 21.16
C GLU A 99 -3.20 -26.67 21.01
N ASN A 100 -3.02 -27.61 20.08
CA ASN A 100 -1.72 -28.16 19.68
C ASN A 100 -0.77 -27.01 19.37
N ILE A 101 0.50 -27.11 19.79
CA ILE A 101 1.56 -26.11 19.57
C ILE A 101 1.65 -25.73 18.09
N PHE A 102 1.46 -26.69 17.19
CA PHE A 102 1.44 -26.50 15.74
C PHE A 102 0.30 -25.57 15.30
N LYS A 103 -0.90 -25.72 15.87
CA LYS A 103 -2.05 -24.84 15.54
C LYS A 103 -1.81 -23.40 15.99
N ARG A 104 -1.20 -23.20 17.16
CA ARG A 104 -0.81 -21.86 17.64
C ARG A 104 0.26 -21.22 16.75
N LEU A 105 1.25 -22.01 16.31
CA LEU A 105 2.30 -21.53 15.41
C LEU A 105 1.70 -21.15 14.05
N TRP A 106 0.80 -21.98 13.52
CA TRP A 106 0.10 -21.72 12.27
C TRP A 106 -0.78 -20.47 12.33
N GLN A 107 -1.49 -20.26 13.42
CA GLN A 107 -2.30 -19.05 13.64
C GLN A 107 -1.42 -17.79 13.70
N ARG A 108 -0.30 -17.84 14.44
CA ARG A 108 0.67 -16.73 14.49
C ARG A 108 1.24 -16.40 13.11
N TRP A 109 1.58 -17.43 12.34
CA TRP A 109 2.08 -17.28 10.97
C TRP A 109 1.01 -16.67 10.07
N ASN A 110 -0.21 -17.14 10.13
CA ASN A 110 -1.33 -16.63 9.35
C ASN A 110 -1.63 -15.15 9.67
N ASP A 111 -1.62 -14.78 10.95
CA ASP A 111 -1.82 -13.40 11.37
C ASP A 111 -0.66 -12.49 10.95
N PHE A 112 0.56 -13.00 10.95
CA PHE A 112 1.74 -12.28 10.46
C PHE A 112 1.66 -12.08 8.95
N SER A 113 1.33 -13.12 8.19
CA SER A 113 1.20 -13.08 6.73
C SER A 113 0.09 -12.12 6.28
N LYS A 114 -1.06 -12.12 6.97
CA LYS A 114 -2.15 -11.17 6.71
C LYS A 114 -1.70 -9.71 6.89
N ARG A 115 -0.91 -9.44 7.91
CA ARG A 115 -0.37 -8.09 8.17
C ARG A 115 0.60 -7.64 7.09
N ILE A 116 1.52 -8.52 6.70
CA ILE A 116 2.45 -8.24 5.59
C ILE A 116 1.66 -7.96 4.32
N GLY A 117 0.71 -8.83 3.96
CA GLY A 117 -0.09 -8.68 2.75
C GLY A 117 -0.91 -7.38 2.74
N ALA A 118 -1.55 -7.04 3.86
CA ALA A 118 -2.31 -5.80 3.98
C ALA A 118 -1.41 -4.55 3.84
N PHE A 119 -0.24 -4.56 4.42
CA PHE A 119 0.71 -3.45 4.32
C PHE A 119 1.30 -3.34 2.91
N GLN A 120 1.70 -4.48 2.33
CA GLN A 120 2.27 -4.55 0.99
C GLN A 120 1.29 -4.10 -0.09
N SER A 121 0.03 -4.54 -0.02
CA SER A 121 -1.00 -4.11 -0.96
C SER A 121 -1.23 -2.60 -0.91
N ARG A 122 -1.23 -2.00 0.28
CA ARG A 122 -1.36 -0.54 0.44
C ARG A 122 -0.18 0.22 -0.15
N ILE A 123 1.05 -0.28 0.02
CA ILE A 123 2.25 0.33 -0.61
C ILE A 123 2.13 0.28 -2.13
N ILE A 124 1.81 -0.90 -2.68
CA ILE A 124 1.67 -1.09 -4.13
C ILE A 124 0.57 -0.18 -4.69
N LEU A 125 -0.60 -0.16 -4.08
CA LEU A 125 -1.71 0.70 -4.49
C LEU A 125 -1.33 2.19 -4.41
N SER A 126 -0.64 2.60 -3.35
CA SER A 126 -0.17 3.98 -3.23
C SER A 126 0.84 4.33 -4.32
N PHE A 127 1.77 3.43 -4.61
CA PHE A 127 2.73 3.62 -5.69
C PHE A 127 2.02 3.78 -7.06
N PHE A 128 1.08 2.89 -7.38
CA PHE A 128 0.28 3.01 -8.60
C PHE A 128 -0.52 4.30 -8.64
N PHE A 129 -1.11 4.71 -7.53
CA PHE A 129 -1.84 5.97 -7.45
C PHE A 129 -0.95 7.17 -7.78
N PHE A 130 0.23 7.26 -7.15
CA PHE A 130 1.12 8.39 -7.39
C PHE A 130 1.77 8.37 -8.77
N VAL A 131 2.11 7.19 -9.30
CA VAL A 131 2.81 7.07 -10.59
C VAL A 131 1.85 7.13 -11.77
N LEU A 132 0.66 6.52 -11.66
CA LEU A 132 -0.28 6.45 -12.79
C LEU A 132 -1.41 7.49 -12.65
N VAL A 133 -2.08 7.56 -11.50
CA VAL A 133 -3.28 8.39 -11.36
C VAL A 133 -2.92 9.88 -11.19
N SER A 134 -1.89 10.20 -10.42
CA SER A 134 -1.52 11.59 -10.16
C SER A 134 -1.13 12.37 -11.41
N PRO A 135 -0.29 11.88 -12.34
CA PRO A 135 0.04 12.63 -13.54
C PRO A 135 -1.19 12.86 -14.42
N PHE A 136 -2.11 11.89 -14.53
CA PHE A 136 -3.38 12.07 -15.22
C PHE A 136 -4.24 13.14 -14.54
N ALA A 137 -4.36 13.11 -13.24
CA ALA A 137 -5.13 14.10 -12.49
C ALA A 137 -4.57 15.51 -12.66
N ILE A 138 -3.23 15.65 -12.67
CA ILE A 138 -2.55 16.93 -12.92
C ILE A 138 -2.80 17.39 -14.36
N ALA A 139 -2.65 16.50 -15.33
CA ALA A 139 -2.88 16.82 -16.73
C ALA A 139 -4.34 17.27 -16.97
N VAL A 140 -5.30 16.53 -16.46
CA VAL A 140 -6.73 16.91 -16.56
C VAL A 140 -6.96 18.27 -15.88
N ARG A 141 -6.38 18.54 -14.72
CA ARG A 141 -6.52 19.82 -14.01
C ARG A 141 -5.90 20.99 -14.76
N MET A 142 -4.81 20.75 -15.53
CA MET A 142 -4.16 21.78 -16.33
C MET A 142 -4.92 22.10 -17.62
N PHE A 143 -5.39 21.07 -18.32
CA PHE A 143 -6.00 21.20 -19.65
C PHE A 143 -7.52 21.27 -19.61
N SER A 144 -8.15 20.81 -18.56
CA SER A 144 -9.60 20.73 -18.45
C SER A 144 -10.02 21.06 -17.02
N ASP A 145 -11.21 21.64 -16.87
CA ASP A 145 -11.85 21.86 -15.58
C ASP A 145 -13.18 21.10 -15.52
N PRO A 146 -13.16 19.75 -15.49
CA PRO A 146 -14.38 18.94 -15.58
C PRO A 146 -15.32 19.16 -14.37
N LEU A 147 -14.77 19.60 -13.24
CA LEU A 147 -15.54 19.90 -12.03
C LEU A 147 -15.89 21.39 -11.90
N ARG A 148 -15.55 22.20 -12.91
CA ARG A 148 -15.80 23.66 -12.93
C ARG A 148 -15.36 24.38 -11.65
N LEU A 149 -14.28 23.94 -11.04
CA LEU A 149 -13.74 24.50 -9.78
C LEU A 149 -13.21 25.92 -9.95
N LYS A 150 -12.83 26.33 -11.16
CA LYS A 150 -12.34 27.66 -11.49
C LYS A 150 -13.47 28.71 -11.58
N TYR A 151 -14.72 28.27 -11.82
CA TYR A 151 -15.87 29.16 -11.89
C TYR A 151 -16.42 29.52 -10.50
N ARG A 152 -15.65 30.31 -9.76
CA ARG A 152 -15.96 30.73 -8.37
C ARG A 152 -17.01 31.85 -8.27
N ARG A 153 -17.63 32.27 -9.38
CA ARG A 153 -18.54 33.45 -9.39
C ARG A 153 -20.02 33.12 -9.51
N LEU A 154 -20.42 31.88 -9.49
CA LEU A 154 -21.83 31.54 -9.48
C LEU A 154 -22.30 31.45 -8.03
N ALA A 155 -23.36 32.22 -7.71
CA ALA A 155 -23.96 32.26 -6.38
C ALA A 155 -24.58 30.93 -5.93
N SER A 156 -24.72 29.96 -6.83
CA SER A 156 -25.24 28.64 -6.52
C SER A 156 -24.65 27.56 -7.45
N TRP A 157 -24.33 26.42 -6.88
CA TRP A 157 -23.90 25.20 -7.59
C TRP A 157 -25.09 24.36 -8.07
N TRP A 158 -26.29 24.82 -7.81
CA TRP A 158 -27.51 24.11 -8.19
C TRP A 158 -27.74 24.27 -9.68
N ILE A 159 -27.67 23.18 -10.40
CA ILE A 159 -28.11 23.11 -11.80
C ILE A 159 -29.61 22.82 -11.74
N PRO A 160 -30.48 23.68 -12.35
CA PRO A 160 -31.90 23.39 -12.38
C PRO A 160 -32.10 22.01 -13.03
N LYS A 161 -32.85 21.17 -12.35
CA LYS A 161 -33.19 19.84 -12.84
C LYS A 161 -33.95 20.02 -14.15
N LYS A 162 -33.47 19.36 -15.22
CA LYS A 162 -34.19 19.31 -16.47
C LYS A 162 -35.59 18.77 -16.19
N GLU A 163 -36.61 19.53 -16.50
CA GLU A 163 -37.99 19.07 -16.36
C GLU A 163 -38.17 17.83 -17.22
N THR A 164 -38.21 16.68 -16.60
CA THR A 164 -38.65 15.45 -17.23
C THR A 164 -40.15 15.59 -17.41
N LYS A 165 -40.61 15.60 -18.64
CA LYS A 165 -42.03 15.44 -18.93
C LYS A 165 -42.54 14.27 -18.08
N ASN A 166 -43.61 14.53 -17.29
CA ASN A 166 -44.22 13.51 -16.41
C ASN A 166 -44.96 12.45 -17.29
N GLU A 167 -44.29 11.88 -18.24
CA GLU A 167 -44.80 10.76 -19.01
C GLU A 167 -44.35 9.48 -18.30
N LEU A 168 -45.31 8.71 -17.82
CA LEU A 168 -45.09 7.40 -17.17
C LEU A 168 -44.47 6.36 -18.15
N GLU A 169 -44.43 6.64 -19.42
CA GLU A 169 -43.94 5.78 -20.50
C GLU A 169 -42.46 5.39 -20.36
N PRO A 170 -41.51 6.29 -20.02
CA PRO A 170 -40.11 5.91 -19.81
C PRO A 170 -39.88 4.94 -18.65
N PHE A 171 -40.76 4.97 -17.65
CA PHE A 171 -40.64 4.08 -16.48
C PHE A 171 -41.18 2.67 -16.75
N ARG A 172 -42.09 2.53 -17.71
CA ARG A 172 -42.62 1.20 -18.13
C ARG A 172 -41.62 0.40 -18.97
N ARG A 173 -40.65 1.03 -19.57
CA ARG A 173 -39.62 0.36 -20.42
C ARG A 173 -38.41 -0.16 -19.60
N GLN A 174 -38.40 -0.02 -18.29
CA GLN A 174 -37.31 -0.48 -17.43
C GLN A 174 -37.55 -1.90 -16.88
N PHE A 175 -38.65 -2.56 -17.26
CA PHE A 175 -38.98 -3.93 -16.88
C PHE A 175 -39.33 -4.75 -18.13
#